data_985254b5308a80699b1face228c5c7ef
#
_entry.id   985254b5308a80699b1face228c5c7ef
#
_cell.length_a   1.000
_cell.length_b   1.000
_cell.length_c   1.000
_cell.angle_alpha   90.00
_cell.angle_beta   90.00
_cell.angle_gamma   90.00
#
_symmetry.space_group_name_H-M   'P 1'
#
loop_
_entity.id
_entity.type
_entity.pdbx_description
1 polymer ?
#
loop_
_entity_poly.entity_id
_entity_poly.type
_entity_poly.pdbx_seq_one_letter_code
_entity_poly.pdbx_strand_id
1 'polypeptide(L)'
;MNRWTAVTLLALASGHAMAEWVSIGSQGQAEVFVDKATIKRSGDLATIWSINALKTPGSAGGKTYVSLKRQDEFDCKGLRTRGVQISAHGEPMGEGAAIVSEKGPGAWVAVVPDTPAETLLKIACAKE
;
A
#
# COMPACT_ATOMS: atom_id res chain seq x y z
N MET A 1 -46.65 -20.33 -29.38
CA MET A 1 -45.34 -20.91 -29.23
C MET A 1 -44.43 -19.91 -28.51
N ASN A 2 -44.24 -20.16 -27.26
CA ASN A 2 -43.49 -19.26 -26.40
C ASN A 2 -42.02 -19.53 -26.48
N ARG A 3 -41.34 -18.60 -27.05
CA ARG A 3 -39.90 -18.66 -27.01
C ARG A 3 -39.38 -17.96 -25.75
N TRP A 4 -39.04 -18.78 -24.84
CA TRP A 4 -38.36 -18.31 -23.64
C TRP A 4 -36.90 -18.15 -23.99
N THR A 5 -36.53 -16.96 -24.39
CA THR A 5 -35.14 -16.60 -24.30
C THR A 5 -34.87 -16.31 -22.84
N ALA A 6 -34.40 -17.28 -22.14
CA ALA A 6 -33.79 -17.02 -20.85
C ALA A 6 -32.61 -16.11 -21.12
N VAL A 7 -32.80 -14.84 -20.98
CA VAL A 7 -31.69 -13.93 -20.85
C VAL A 7 -31.12 -14.21 -19.49
N THR A 8 -30.16 -15.11 -19.48
CA THR A 8 -29.31 -15.22 -18.31
C THR A 8 -28.53 -13.94 -18.28
N LEU A 9 -29.01 -12.98 -17.50
CA LEU A 9 -28.19 -11.89 -17.05
C LEU A 9 -27.07 -12.55 -16.24
N LEU A 10 -25.97 -12.84 -16.91
CA LEU A 10 -24.73 -12.95 -16.18
C LEU A 10 -24.48 -11.55 -15.63
N ALA A 11 -24.89 -11.37 -14.38
CA ALA A 11 -24.29 -10.35 -13.57
C ALA A 11 -22.81 -10.74 -13.50
N LEU A 12 -22.05 -10.24 -14.45
CA LEU A 12 -20.64 -10.14 -14.27
C LEU A 12 -20.48 -9.29 -13.04
N ALA A 13 -20.38 -9.93 -11.89
CA ALA A 13 -19.69 -9.34 -10.78
C ALA A 13 -18.31 -9.04 -11.32
N SER A 14 -18.16 -7.86 -11.93
CA SER A 14 -16.85 -7.33 -12.19
C SER A 14 -16.19 -7.31 -10.83
N GLY A 15 -15.36 -8.31 -10.58
CA GLY A 15 -14.56 -8.36 -9.38
C GLY A 15 -13.59 -7.22 -9.42
N HIS A 16 -14.06 -6.03 -9.07
CA HIS A 16 -13.16 -5.04 -8.59
C HIS A 16 -12.59 -5.63 -7.31
N ALA A 17 -11.34 -6.11 -7.41
CA ALA A 17 -10.57 -6.39 -6.23
C ALA A 17 -10.52 -5.08 -5.45
N MET A 18 -11.47 -4.88 -4.55
CA MET A 18 -11.38 -3.77 -3.62
C MET A 18 -10.15 -4.00 -2.78
N ALA A 19 -9.31 -2.97 -2.69
CA ALA A 19 -8.14 -3.00 -1.85
C ALA A 19 -8.58 -3.35 -0.42
N GLU A 20 -8.01 -4.41 0.13
CA GLU A 20 -8.22 -4.76 1.53
C GLU A 20 -7.09 -4.19 2.37
N TRP A 21 -7.28 -2.97 2.80
CA TRP A 21 -6.33 -2.32 3.68
C TRP A 21 -6.54 -2.81 5.10
N VAL A 22 -5.54 -3.51 5.63
CA VAL A 22 -5.55 -4.06 6.99
C VAL A 22 -4.53 -3.30 7.82
N SER A 23 -4.96 -2.83 9.00
CA SER A 23 -4.06 -2.15 9.93
C SER A 23 -3.02 -3.11 10.49
N ILE A 24 -1.77 -2.67 10.49
CA ILE A 24 -0.67 -3.38 11.14
C ILE A 24 -0.16 -2.65 12.38
N GLY A 25 -0.90 -1.62 12.82
CA GLY A 25 -0.60 -0.86 14.03
C GLY A 25 -0.27 0.58 13.76
N SER A 26 0.02 1.30 14.82
CA SER A 26 0.39 2.72 14.77
C SER A 26 1.86 2.90 15.06
N GLN A 27 2.47 3.84 14.35
CA GLN A 27 3.80 4.34 14.68
C GLN A 27 3.75 5.86 14.73
N GLY A 28 4.01 6.43 15.92
CA GLY A 28 4.01 7.87 16.10
C GLY A 28 2.68 8.50 15.68
N GLN A 29 2.71 9.34 14.66
CA GLN A 29 1.56 10.09 14.17
C GLN A 29 0.77 9.39 13.07
N ALA A 30 1.08 8.12 12.79
CA ALA A 30 0.41 7.41 11.70
C ALA A 30 -0.05 6.03 12.11
N GLU A 31 -1.21 5.62 11.60
CA GLU A 31 -1.63 4.22 11.56
C GLU A 31 -1.27 3.67 10.19
N VAL A 32 -0.66 2.48 10.16
CA VAL A 32 -0.15 1.88 8.92
C VAL A 32 -1.07 0.75 8.48
N PHE A 33 -1.47 0.81 7.21
CA PHE A 33 -2.33 -0.20 6.58
C PHE A 33 -1.58 -0.84 5.42
N VAL A 34 -1.80 -2.13 5.22
CA VAL A 34 -1.24 -2.87 4.08
C VAL A 34 -2.32 -3.61 3.34
N ASP A 35 -2.10 -3.84 2.05
CA ASP A 35 -2.89 -4.74 1.25
C ASP A 35 -1.97 -5.85 0.73
N LYS A 36 -2.16 -7.06 1.24
CA LYS A 36 -1.33 -8.21 0.87
C LYS A 36 -1.45 -8.58 -0.60
N ALA A 37 -2.57 -8.24 -1.25
CA ALA A 37 -2.75 -8.49 -2.67
C ALA A 37 -1.80 -7.68 -3.54
N THR A 38 -1.18 -6.63 -3.00
CA THR A 38 -0.22 -5.79 -3.72
C THR A 38 1.21 -6.34 -3.70
N ILE A 39 1.46 -7.41 -2.95
CA ILE A 39 2.80 -7.99 -2.84
C ILE A 39 3.23 -8.59 -4.16
N LYS A 40 4.42 -8.20 -4.62
CA LYS A 40 5.05 -8.79 -5.80
C LYS A 40 6.45 -9.27 -5.42
N ARG A 41 6.68 -10.56 -5.68
CA ARG A 41 7.98 -11.21 -5.42
C ARG A 41 8.78 -11.32 -6.71
N SER A 42 10.06 -11.07 -6.61
CA SER A 42 11.04 -11.33 -7.66
C SER A 42 12.33 -11.81 -7.00
N GLY A 43 12.50 -13.13 -6.92
CA GLY A 43 13.64 -13.72 -6.20
C GLY A 43 13.61 -13.34 -4.73
N ASP A 44 14.70 -12.73 -4.25
CA ASP A 44 14.81 -12.28 -2.86
C ASP A 44 14.20 -10.90 -2.62
N LEU A 45 13.62 -10.28 -3.64
CA LEU A 45 13.02 -8.97 -3.53
C LEU A 45 11.50 -9.07 -3.48
N ALA A 46 10.88 -8.18 -2.70
CA ALA A 46 9.44 -8.08 -2.60
C ALA A 46 9.03 -6.61 -2.55
N THR A 47 7.98 -6.24 -3.29
CA THR A 47 7.38 -4.92 -3.17
C THR A 47 5.99 -5.05 -2.53
N ILE A 48 5.60 -4.03 -1.80
CA ILE A 48 4.29 -3.94 -1.16
C ILE A 48 3.84 -2.49 -1.09
N TRP A 49 2.55 -2.27 -1.24
CA TRP A 49 1.94 -0.97 -1.01
C TRP A 49 1.43 -0.87 0.42
N SER A 50 1.62 0.30 1.01
CA SER A 50 1.08 0.63 2.33
C SER A 50 0.48 2.04 2.32
N ILE A 51 -0.38 2.29 3.31
CA ILE A 51 -0.97 3.60 3.55
C ILE A 51 -0.66 4.00 4.98
N ASN A 52 -0.17 5.22 5.15
CA ASN A 52 -0.02 5.85 6.45
C ASN A 52 -1.17 6.83 6.63
N ALA A 53 -2.11 6.51 7.53
CA ALA A 53 -3.18 7.40 7.92
C ALA A 53 -2.68 8.31 9.02
N LEU A 54 -2.55 9.60 8.72
CA LEU A 54 -1.97 10.56 9.66
C LEU A 54 -2.99 10.98 10.71
N LYS A 55 -2.59 10.95 11.97
CA LYS A 55 -3.42 11.46 13.09
C LYS A 55 -3.45 12.98 13.10
N THR A 56 -2.36 13.60 12.69
CA THR A 56 -2.25 15.05 12.55
C THR A 56 -1.97 15.35 11.09
N PRO A 57 -2.78 16.19 10.43
CA PRO A 57 -2.55 16.52 9.04
C PRO A 57 -1.17 17.13 8.81
N GLY A 58 -0.57 16.80 7.67
CA GLY A 58 0.64 17.43 7.18
C GLY A 58 0.33 18.54 6.19
N SER A 59 1.34 19.27 5.79
CA SER A 59 1.20 20.34 4.83
C SER A 59 2.35 20.30 3.81
N ALA A 60 2.01 20.47 2.55
CA ALA A 60 2.97 20.57 1.47
C ALA A 60 2.47 21.60 0.45
N GLY A 61 3.31 22.62 0.17
CA GLY A 61 2.95 23.65 -0.81
C GLY A 61 1.67 24.40 -0.46
N GLY A 62 1.38 24.62 0.82
CA GLY A 62 0.15 25.27 1.27
C GLY A 62 -1.08 24.38 1.26
N LYS A 63 -0.95 23.12 0.88
CA LYS A 63 -2.05 22.15 0.87
C LYS A 63 -1.91 21.16 2.01
N THR A 64 -3.04 20.79 2.60
CA THR A 64 -3.11 19.83 3.71
C THR A 64 -3.28 18.41 3.17
N TYR A 65 -2.55 17.46 3.72
CA TYR A 65 -2.73 16.04 3.42
C TYR A 65 -2.96 15.25 4.71
N VAL A 66 -3.73 14.17 4.61
CA VAL A 66 -4.12 13.33 5.74
C VAL A 66 -3.67 11.88 5.58
N SER A 67 -3.21 11.49 4.40
CA SER A 67 -2.68 10.15 4.17
C SER A 67 -1.51 10.17 3.20
N LEU A 68 -0.64 9.16 3.39
CA LEU A 68 0.49 8.89 2.48
C LEU A 68 0.28 7.50 1.91
N LYS A 69 0.44 7.37 0.61
CA LYS A 69 0.43 6.07 -0.07
C LYS A 69 1.83 5.81 -0.59
N ARG A 70 2.39 4.67 -0.21
CA ARG A 70 3.78 4.38 -0.53
C ARG A 70 3.99 2.95 -0.97
N GLN A 71 4.92 2.77 -1.86
CA GLN A 71 5.42 1.46 -2.27
C GLN A 71 6.86 1.33 -1.80
N ASP A 72 7.14 0.25 -1.09
CA ASP A 72 8.47 -0.07 -0.61
C ASP A 72 8.93 -1.40 -1.20
N GLU A 73 10.22 -1.51 -1.42
CA GLU A 73 10.86 -2.76 -1.81
C GLU A 73 11.70 -3.28 -0.65
N PHE A 74 11.59 -4.58 -0.41
CA PHE A 74 12.34 -5.26 0.63
C PHE A 74 13.27 -6.29 0.02
N ASP A 75 14.49 -6.33 0.52
CA ASP A 75 15.45 -7.39 0.27
C ASP A 75 15.28 -8.40 1.40
N CYS A 76 14.61 -9.51 1.10
CA CYS A 76 14.23 -10.51 2.10
C CYS A 76 15.44 -11.25 2.68
N LYS A 77 16.54 -11.32 1.93
CA LYS A 77 17.78 -11.96 2.37
C LYS A 77 18.67 -10.98 3.11
N GLY A 78 18.80 -9.78 2.58
CA GLY A 78 19.67 -8.75 3.17
C GLY A 78 19.03 -7.96 4.30
N LEU A 79 17.73 -8.15 4.57
CA LEU A 79 16.97 -7.48 5.63
C LEU A 79 17.07 -5.96 5.55
N ARG A 80 16.85 -5.43 4.36
CA ARG A 80 16.91 -4.00 4.09
C ARG A 80 15.73 -3.58 3.21
N THR A 81 15.47 -2.29 3.17
CA THR A 81 14.36 -1.73 2.42
C THR A 81 14.76 -0.45 1.70
N ARG A 82 14.03 -0.12 0.66
CA ARG A 82 14.11 1.17 -0.01
C ARG A 82 12.73 1.61 -0.48
N GLY A 83 12.51 2.92 -0.49
CA GLY A 83 11.28 3.48 -1.04
C GLY A 83 11.30 3.43 -2.57
N VAL A 84 10.19 2.99 -3.17
CA VAL A 84 10.02 3.01 -4.62
C VAL A 84 9.28 4.27 -5.05
N GLN A 85 8.19 4.58 -4.35
CA GLN A 85 7.42 5.80 -4.60
C GLN A 85 6.55 6.12 -3.40
N ILE A 86 6.19 7.40 -3.27
CA ILE A 86 5.32 7.89 -2.22
C ILE A 86 4.48 9.05 -2.76
N SER A 87 3.22 9.12 -2.34
CA SER A 87 2.34 10.24 -2.65
C SER A 87 1.56 10.66 -1.41
N ALA A 88 1.32 11.96 -1.29
CA ALA A 88 0.51 12.54 -0.22
C ALA A 88 -0.86 12.91 -0.76
N HIS A 89 -1.90 12.65 0.02
CA HIS A 89 -3.29 12.83 -0.39
C HIS A 89 -4.08 13.63 0.65
N GLY A 90 -4.94 14.53 0.15
CA GLY A 90 -5.83 15.31 1.01
C GLY A 90 -7.01 14.53 1.56
N GLU A 91 -7.26 13.34 1.02
CA GLU A 91 -8.33 12.44 1.45
C GLU A 91 -7.78 11.25 2.20
N PRO A 92 -8.60 10.60 3.05
CA PRO A 92 -8.15 9.41 3.77
C PRO A 92 -7.80 8.24 2.83
N MET A 93 -6.97 7.35 3.30
CA MET A 93 -6.63 6.08 2.66
C MET A 93 -6.04 6.22 1.25
N GLY A 94 -5.26 7.27 1.04
CA GLY A 94 -4.57 7.48 -0.24
C GLY A 94 -5.49 7.77 -1.42
N GLU A 95 -6.72 8.20 -1.14
CA GLU A 95 -7.69 8.51 -2.17
C GLU A 95 -7.55 9.95 -2.66
N GLY A 96 -8.16 10.21 -3.81
CA GLY A 96 -8.07 11.52 -4.45
C GLY A 96 -6.75 11.74 -5.16
N ALA A 97 -6.62 12.92 -5.76
CA ALA A 97 -5.39 13.28 -6.47
C ALA A 97 -4.23 13.47 -5.50
N ALA A 98 -3.03 13.10 -5.94
CA ALA A 98 -1.83 13.35 -5.16
C ALA A 98 -1.53 14.85 -5.07
N ILE A 99 -1.29 15.34 -3.86
CA ILE A 99 -0.84 16.72 -3.62
C ILE A 99 0.63 16.85 -3.99
N VAL A 100 1.42 15.84 -3.60
CA VAL A 100 2.85 15.75 -3.92
C VAL A 100 3.20 14.28 -4.11
N SER A 101 4.11 14.00 -5.02
CA SER A 101 4.59 12.64 -5.30
C SER A 101 6.10 12.65 -5.48
N GLU A 102 6.74 11.61 -4.99
CA GLU A 102 8.14 11.36 -5.24
C GLU A 102 8.33 9.93 -5.74
N LYS A 103 9.24 9.76 -6.71
CA LYS A 103 9.60 8.44 -7.23
C LYS A 103 11.06 8.16 -6.95
N GLY A 104 11.32 6.91 -6.54
CA GLY A 104 12.65 6.38 -6.34
C GLY A 104 13.09 5.50 -7.51
N PRO A 105 13.92 4.50 -7.24
CA PRO A 105 14.20 3.99 -5.89
C PRO A 105 15.17 4.86 -5.10
N GLY A 106 14.92 4.91 -3.80
CA GLY A 106 15.85 5.50 -2.85
C GLY A 106 17.02 4.56 -2.52
N ALA A 107 17.84 4.97 -1.58
CA ALA A 107 18.95 4.15 -1.10
C ALA A 107 18.42 2.99 -0.22
N TRP A 108 19.10 1.85 -0.29
CA TRP A 108 18.85 0.74 0.64
C TRP A 108 19.24 1.14 2.06
N VAL A 109 18.35 0.85 3.00
CA VAL A 109 18.59 1.05 4.43
C VAL A 109 18.25 -0.22 5.19
N ALA A 110 18.97 -0.49 6.26
CA ALA A 110 18.69 -1.65 7.10
C ALA A 110 17.31 -1.53 7.74
N VAL A 111 16.56 -2.64 7.78
CA VAL A 111 15.30 -2.70 8.51
C VAL A 111 15.59 -2.77 10.01
N VAL A 112 15.08 -1.79 10.75
CA VAL A 112 15.29 -1.71 12.19
C VAL A 112 14.30 -2.63 12.89
N PRO A 113 14.74 -3.50 13.83
CA PRO A 113 13.83 -4.33 14.61
C PRO A 113 12.79 -3.50 15.38
N ASP A 114 11.63 -4.11 15.60
CA ASP A 114 10.52 -3.51 16.36
C ASP A 114 9.97 -2.22 15.76
N THR A 115 9.99 -2.13 14.43
CA THR A 115 9.41 -1.02 13.67
C THR A 115 8.35 -1.54 12.70
N PRO A 116 7.47 -0.68 12.17
CA PRO A 116 6.56 -1.06 11.09
C PRO A 116 7.28 -1.59 9.86
N ALA A 117 8.49 -1.11 9.58
CA ALA A 117 9.28 -1.63 8.47
C ALA A 117 9.59 -3.12 8.65
N GLU A 118 9.88 -3.57 9.86
CA GLU A 118 10.08 -5.00 10.13
C GLU A 118 8.79 -5.78 9.92
N THR A 119 7.66 -5.27 10.37
CA THR A 119 6.36 -5.91 10.16
C THR A 119 6.06 -6.01 8.66
N LEU A 120 6.31 -4.95 7.90
CA LEU A 120 6.14 -4.95 6.45
C LEU A 120 7.06 -5.96 5.77
N LEU A 121 8.32 -6.03 6.18
CA LEU A 121 9.27 -7.00 5.65
C LEU A 121 8.78 -8.43 5.85
N LYS A 122 8.32 -8.75 7.05
CA LYS A 122 7.79 -10.09 7.36
C LYS A 122 6.57 -10.42 6.52
N ILE A 123 5.69 -9.46 6.29
CA ILE A 123 4.49 -9.65 5.48
C ILE A 123 4.87 -9.83 4.00
N ALA A 124 5.71 -8.94 3.47
CA ALA A 124 6.11 -8.95 2.07
C ALA A 124 6.96 -10.16 1.70
N CYS A 125 7.78 -10.63 2.64
CA CYS A 125 8.72 -11.73 2.44
C CYS A 125 8.20 -13.08 2.93
N ALA A 126 6.97 -13.14 3.41
CA ALA A 126 6.40 -14.39 3.87
C ALA A 126 6.35 -15.41 2.73
N LYS A 127 6.69 -16.65 3.05
CA LYS A 127 6.52 -17.76 2.11
C LYS A 127 5.05 -18.16 2.08
N GLU A 128 4.50 -18.23 0.88
CA GLU A 128 3.18 -18.81 0.70
C GLU A 128 3.20 -20.32 0.81
#